data_078afc3c7cd3b737ed0f476a8d15fdff
#
_entry.id   078afc3c7cd3b737ed0f476a8d15fdff
#
_cell.length_a   1.000
_cell.length_b   1.000
_cell.length_c   1.000
_cell.angle_alpha   90.00
_cell.angle_beta   90.00
_cell.angle_gamma   90.00
#
_symmetry.space_group_name_H-M   'P 1'
#
loop_
_entity.id
_entity.type
_entity.pdbx_description
1 polymer ?
#
loop_
_entity_poly.entity_id
_entity_poly.type
_entity_poly.pdbx_seq_one_letter_code
_entity_poly.pdbx_strand_id
1 'polypeptide(L)'
;MEKTITAHCLVKNEGRFVWYAVMSVINHVNKVLFWDTGSTDKTQEVAWEIKKAFPTKIDFLEYGPVDVQTFTKARQKMLDATNTDWFIVLDGDEIWWEESIEQVVHLIKSSKGG
;
A
#
# COMPACT_ATOMS: atom_id res chain seq x y z
N MET A 1 13.67 18.60 -6.62
CA MET A 1 13.17 17.80 -5.49
C MET A 1 12.68 16.46 -5.95
N GLU A 2 13.00 15.42 -5.22
CA GLU A 2 12.46 14.11 -5.53
C GLU A 2 10.97 14.05 -5.28
N LYS A 3 10.27 13.40 -6.18
CA LYS A 3 8.84 13.13 -6.01
C LYS A 3 8.65 11.98 -5.04
N THR A 4 7.64 12.09 -4.21
CA THR A 4 7.35 11.09 -3.18
C THR A 4 6.14 10.25 -3.59
N ILE A 5 6.12 9.01 -3.10
CA ILE A 5 5.14 8.01 -3.53
C ILE A 5 4.58 7.29 -2.31
N THR A 6 3.27 7.12 -2.28
CA THR A 6 2.58 6.27 -1.29
C THR A 6 1.96 5.08 -2.01
N ALA A 7 2.13 3.89 -1.47
CA ALA A 7 1.41 2.70 -1.94
C ALA A 7 0.13 2.54 -1.12
N HIS A 8 -1.00 2.38 -1.81
CA HIS A 8 -2.30 2.13 -1.19
C HIS A 8 -2.57 0.63 -1.22
N CYS A 9 -2.64 0.00 -0.06
CA CYS A 9 -2.89 -1.43 0.08
C CYS A 9 -4.13 -1.64 0.93
N LEU A 10 -5.28 -1.81 0.29
CA LEU A 10 -6.56 -2.07 0.94
C LEU A 10 -6.85 -3.55 0.79
N VAL A 11 -6.85 -4.31 1.91
CA VAL A 11 -6.80 -5.76 1.85
C VAL A 11 -7.85 -6.43 2.72
N LYS A 12 -8.21 -7.65 2.31
CA LYS A 12 -9.00 -8.56 3.12
C LYS A 12 -8.57 -10.00 2.80
N ASN A 13 -8.18 -10.74 3.85
CA ASN A 13 -7.83 -12.16 3.76
C ASN A 13 -6.74 -12.47 2.71
N GLU A 14 -5.66 -11.68 2.75
CA GLU A 14 -4.50 -11.84 1.88
C GLU A 14 -3.25 -12.29 2.66
N GLY A 15 -3.42 -12.91 3.81
CA GLY A 15 -2.32 -13.26 4.71
C GLY A 15 -1.21 -14.10 4.09
N ARG A 16 -1.54 -14.90 3.05
CA ARG A 16 -0.53 -15.72 2.36
C ARG A 16 0.40 -14.91 1.47
N PHE A 17 -0.09 -13.81 0.91
CA PHE A 17 0.62 -13.09 -0.15
C PHE A 17 1.00 -11.66 0.23
N VAL A 18 0.33 -11.07 1.21
CA VAL A 18 0.49 -9.63 1.49
C VAL A 18 1.91 -9.26 1.92
N TRP A 19 2.62 -10.15 2.60
CA TRP A 19 4.03 -9.92 2.94
C TRP A 19 4.84 -9.67 1.66
N TYR A 20 4.70 -10.58 0.68
CA TYR A 20 5.46 -10.49 -0.57
C TYR A 20 5.02 -9.28 -1.39
N ALA A 21 3.72 -8.98 -1.40
CA ALA A 21 3.21 -7.81 -2.12
C ALA A 21 3.84 -6.53 -1.59
N VAL A 22 3.80 -6.33 -0.28
CA VAL A 22 4.38 -5.13 0.35
C VAL A 22 5.89 -5.08 0.16
N MET A 23 6.57 -6.21 0.38
CA MET A 23 8.03 -6.26 0.25
C MET A 23 8.48 -5.95 -1.18
N SER A 24 7.66 -6.27 -2.18
CA SER A 24 8.03 -6.00 -3.58
C SER A 24 8.11 -4.50 -3.90
N VAL A 25 7.48 -3.64 -3.11
CA VAL A 25 7.46 -2.20 -3.37
C VAL A 25 8.03 -1.34 -2.24
N ILE A 26 8.23 -1.90 -1.04
CA ILE A 26 8.54 -1.12 0.17
C ILE A 26 9.79 -0.24 0.03
N ASN A 27 10.80 -0.71 -0.70
CA ASN A 27 12.04 0.05 -0.87
C ASN A 27 11.94 1.12 -1.96
N HIS A 28 10.84 1.15 -2.70
CA HIS A 28 10.64 2.07 -3.82
C HIS A 28 9.63 3.17 -3.50
N VAL A 29 8.97 3.09 -2.36
CA VAL A 29 7.96 4.08 -1.96
C VAL A 29 8.34 4.71 -0.63
N ASN A 30 7.75 5.86 -0.36
CA ASN A 30 8.00 6.60 0.88
C ASN A 30 7.09 6.14 2.00
N LYS A 31 5.88 5.68 1.67
CA LYS A 31 4.88 5.28 2.64
C LYS A 31 3.99 4.19 2.05
N VAL A 32 3.54 3.29 2.90
CA VAL A 32 2.49 2.31 2.55
C VAL A 32 1.32 2.51 3.50
N LEU A 33 0.16 2.80 2.95
CA LEU A 33 -1.09 2.77 3.72
C LEU A 33 -1.62 1.34 3.63
N PHE A 34 -1.52 0.61 4.73
CA PHE A 34 -1.96 -0.78 4.81
C PHE A 34 -3.24 -0.82 5.66
N TRP A 35 -4.38 -0.87 4.98
CA TRP A 35 -5.68 -0.84 5.65
C TRP A 35 -6.38 -2.18 5.49
N ASP A 36 -6.74 -2.78 6.61
CA ASP A 36 -7.41 -4.08 6.64
C ASP A 36 -8.92 -3.90 6.74
N THR A 37 -9.65 -4.57 5.86
CA THR A 37 -11.10 -4.45 5.77
C THR A 37 -11.85 -5.64 6.37
N GLY A 38 -11.39 -6.08 7.54
CA GLY A 38 -12.08 -7.11 8.29
C GLY A 38 -11.59 -8.53 8.01
N SER A 39 -10.27 -8.71 7.90
CA SER A 39 -9.68 -10.03 7.69
C SER A 39 -9.95 -10.96 8.86
N THR A 40 -10.21 -12.23 8.53
CA THR A 40 -10.40 -13.29 9.51
C THR A 40 -9.26 -14.31 9.51
N ASP A 41 -8.30 -14.15 8.61
CA ASP A 41 -7.09 -14.96 8.52
C ASP A 41 -5.92 -14.28 9.23
N LYS A 42 -4.69 -14.60 8.84
CA LYS A 42 -3.48 -14.06 9.45
C LYS A 42 -3.02 -12.72 8.87
N THR A 43 -3.85 -12.07 8.03
CA THR A 43 -3.48 -10.80 7.39
C THR A 43 -3.04 -9.76 8.43
N GLN A 44 -3.77 -9.61 9.54
CA GLN A 44 -3.43 -8.62 10.56
C GLN A 44 -2.13 -8.95 11.28
N GLU A 45 -1.87 -10.23 11.53
CA GLU A 45 -0.60 -10.65 12.14
C GLU A 45 0.58 -10.30 11.23
N VAL A 46 0.43 -10.56 9.92
CA VAL A 46 1.45 -10.22 8.93
C VAL A 46 1.65 -8.70 8.87
N ALA A 47 0.55 -7.94 8.92
CA ALA A 47 0.62 -6.47 8.93
C ALA A 47 1.45 -5.96 10.11
N TRP A 48 1.26 -6.50 11.30
CA TRP A 48 2.04 -6.12 12.47
C TRP A 48 3.51 -6.46 12.33
N GLU A 49 3.83 -7.62 11.73
CA GLU A 49 5.23 -7.98 11.46
C GLU A 49 5.90 -7.01 10.49
N ILE A 50 5.16 -6.61 9.44
CA ILE A 50 5.66 -5.61 8.49
C ILE A 50 5.86 -4.26 9.18
N LYS A 51 4.91 -3.86 10.02
CA LYS A 51 4.98 -2.61 10.78
C LYS A 51 6.19 -2.58 11.70
N LYS A 52 6.51 -3.71 12.35
CA LYS A 52 7.71 -3.81 13.20
C LYS A 52 8.99 -3.61 12.40
N ALA A 53 9.03 -4.18 11.18
CA ALA A 53 10.21 -4.08 10.32
C ALA A 53 10.39 -2.68 9.74
N PHE A 54 9.29 -1.96 9.47
CA PHE A 54 9.31 -0.65 8.82
C PHE A 54 8.39 0.32 9.55
N PRO A 55 8.69 0.67 10.81
CA PRO A 55 7.74 1.42 11.65
C PRO A 55 7.40 2.82 11.14
N THR A 56 8.30 3.43 10.37
CA THR A 56 8.05 4.79 9.84
C THR A 56 7.42 4.79 8.45
N LYS A 57 7.50 3.67 7.73
CA LYS A 57 6.94 3.57 6.37
C LYS A 57 5.53 3.02 6.33
N ILE A 58 5.16 2.20 7.30
CA ILE A 58 3.87 1.50 7.29
C ILE A 58 2.87 2.21 8.19
N ASP A 59 1.77 2.66 7.60
CA ASP A 59 0.59 3.11 8.34
C ASP A 59 -0.44 1.99 8.28
N PHE A 60 -0.51 1.21 9.34
CA PHE A 60 -1.47 0.12 9.45
C PHE A 60 -2.73 0.59 10.14
N LEU A 61 -3.88 0.32 9.52
CA LEU A 61 -5.19 0.65 10.08
C LEU A 61 -6.14 -0.54 9.92
N GLU A 62 -6.77 -0.93 11.01
CA GLU A 62 -7.87 -1.88 10.98
C GLU A 62 -9.14 -1.08 10.63
N TYR A 63 -9.40 -0.97 9.31
CA TYR A 63 -10.50 -0.15 8.81
C TYR A 63 -11.87 -0.77 9.11
N GLY A 64 -11.92 -2.09 9.07
CA GLY A 64 -13.17 -2.83 9.28
C GLY A 64 -13.88 -3.19 7.98
N PRO A 65 -14.95 -3.97 8.08
CA PRO A 65 -15.64 -4.52 6.90
C PRO A 65 -16.16 -3.45 5.96
N VAL A 66 -16.08 -3.72 4.67
CA VAL A 66 -16.61 -2.85 3.61
C VAL A 66 -17.48 -3.68 2.68
N ASP A 67 -18.51 -3.02 2.09
CA ASP A 67 -19.28 -3.56 1.00
C ASP A 67 -18.94 -2.81 -0.29
N VAL A 68 -19.70 -3.04 -1.36
CA VAL A 68 -19.44 -2.38 -2.65
C VAL A 68 -19.51 -0.85 -2.52
N GLN A 69 -20.45 -0.34 -1.73
CA GLN A 69 -20.62 1.11 -1.56
C GLN A 69 -19.54 1.70 -0.67
N THR A 70 -19.25 1.08 0.46
CA THR A 70 -18.28 1.59 1.42
C THR A 70 -16.83 1.34 0.99
N PHE A 71 -16.60 0.42 0.06
CA PHE A 71 -15.29 0.21 -0.54
C PHE A 71 -14.79 1.49 -1.23
N THR A 72 -15.67 2.15 -1.99
CA THR A 72 -15.32 3.40 -2.67
C THR A 72 -14.99 4.49 -1.65
N LYS A 73 -15.71 4.55 -0.54
CA LYS A 73 -15.42 5.50 0.53
C LYS A 73 -14.06 5.23 1.18
N ALA A 74 -13.71 3.95 1.37
CA ALA A 74 -12.42 3.58 1.92
C ALA A 74 -11.29 4.03 1.00
N ARG A 75 -11.44 3.81 -0.30
CA ARG A 75 -10.45 4.28 -1.30
C ARG A 75 -10.30 5.80 -1.25
N GLN A 76 -11.41 6.53 -1.14
CA GLN A 76 -11.37 8.00 -1.04
C GLN A 76 -10.65 8.44 0.24
N LYS A 77 -10.89 7.77 1.35
CA LYS A 77 -10.20 8.08 2.61
C LYS A 77 -8.70 7.83 2.54
N MET A 78 -8.29 6.77 1.83
CA MET A 78 -6.86 6.53 1.60
C MET A 78 -6.24 7.68 0.80
N LEU A 79 -6.93 8.14 -0.23
CA LEU A 79 -6.49 9.27 -1.04
C LEU A 79 -6.39 10.53 -0.19
N ASP A 80 -7.39 10.79 0.65
CA ASP A 80 -7.41 11.96 1.54
C ASP A 80 -6.26 11.91 2.57
N ALA A 81 -5.84 10.72 2.97
CA ALA A 81 -4.75 10.52 3.92
C ALA A 81 -3.36 10.55 3.26
N THR A 82 -3.31 10.67 1.94
CA THR A 82 -2.05 10.64 1.19
C THR A 82 -1.44 12.03 1.13
N ASN A 83 -0.20 12.14 1.58
CA ASN A 83 0.55 13.41 1.63
C ASN A 83 1.71 13.46 0.63
N THR A 84 1.85 12.43 -0.19
CA THR A 84 2.93 12.34 -1.18
C THR A 84 2.46 12.90 -2.53
N ASP A 85 3.42 13.12 -3.45
CA ASP A 85 3.11 13.67 -4.77
C ASP A 85 2.30 12.69 -5.63
N TRP A 86 2.56 11.40 -5.45
CA TRP A 86 1.96 10.32 -6.24
C TRP A 86 1.49 9.19 -5.33
N PHE A 87 0.57 8.40 -5.81
CA PHE A 87 0.23 7.14 -5.18
C PHE A 87 0.16 6.02 -6.22
N ILE A 88 0.41 4.80 -5.77
CA ILE A 88 0.18 3.59 -6.57
C ILE A 88 -0.79 2.70 -5.80
N VAL A 89 -1.57 1.92 -6.52
CA VAL A 89 -2.47 0.93 -5.91
C VAL A 89 -1.77 -0.42 -5.91
N LEU A 90 -1.69 -1.03 -4.74
CA LEU A 90 -1.08 -2.33 -4.55
C LEU A 90 -2.15 -3.30 -4.04
N ASP A 91 -2.49 -4.30 -4.83
CA ASP A 91 -3.39 -5.37 -4.38
C ASP A 91 -2.63 -6.33 -3.47
N GLY A 92 -3.31 -6.89 -2.45
CA GLY A 92 -2.66 -7.71 -1.43
C GLY A 92 -2.06 -9.02 -1.94
N ASP A 93 -2.43 -9.45 -3.13
CA ASP A 93 -1.87 -10.63 -3.79
C ASP A 93 -0.97 -10.28 -4.98
N GLU A 94 -0.70 -9.00 -5.20
CA GLU A 94 0.09 -8.51 -6.32
C GLU A 94 1.56 -8.37 -5.92
N ILE A 95 2.43 -9.07 -6.63
CA ILE A 95 3.89 -8.99 -6.40
C ILE A 95 4.51 -8.34 -7.62
N TRP A 96 5.15 -7.19 -7.41
CA TRP A 96 5.81 -6.45 -8.49
C TRP A 96 7.19 -7.03 -8.76
N TRP A 97 7.51 -7.21 -10.02
CA TRP A 97 8.88 -7.48 -10.42
C TRP A 97 9.74 -6.25 -10.14
N GLU A 98 10.97 -6.48 -9.70
CA GLU A 98 11.90 -5.38 -9.38
C GLU A 98 12.06 -4.42 -10.55
N GLU A 99 12.22 -4.94 -11.76
CA GLU A 99 12.35 -4.12 -12.96
C GLU A 99 11.11 -3.28 -13.23
N SER A 100 9.92 -3.85 -13.00
CA SER A 100 8.65 -3.16 -13.23
C SER A 100 8.44 -2.01 -12.26
N ILE A 101 8.71 -2.23 -10.97
CA ILE A 101 8.55 -1.15 -9.99
C ILE A 101 9.60 -0.06 -10.21
N GLU A 102 10.82 -0.42 -10.57
CA GLU A 102 11.85 0.55 -10.91
C GLU A 102 11.45 1.42 -12.09
N GLN A 103 10.85 0.83 -13.14
CA GLN A 103 10.36 1.58 -14.29
C GLN A 103 9.26 2.56 -13.93
N VAL A 104 8.30 2.12 -13.11
CA VAL A 104 7.20 2.99 -12.65
C VAL A 104 7.75 4.16 -11.84
N VAL A 105 8.64 3.89 -10.91
CA VAL A 105 9.27 4.92 -10.08
C VAL A 105 10.06 5.90 -10.95
N HIS A 106 10.80 5.39 -11.93
CA HIS A 106 11.55 6.25 -12.84
C HIS A 106 10.63 7.19 -13.63
N LEU A 107 9.52 6.66 -14.14
CA LEU A 107 8.55 7.47 -14.88
C LEU A 107 7.94 8.57 -13.98
N ILE A 108 7.60 8.23 -12.75
CA ILE A 108 7.07 9.20 -11.79
C ILE A 108 8.08 10.29 -11.52
N LYS A 109 9.32 9.91 -11.20
CA LYS A 109 10.37 10.87 -10.83
C LYS A 109 10.83 11.76 -11.99
N SER A 110 10.69 11.28 -13.21
CA SER A 110 11.02 12.06 -14.42
C SER A 110 9.83 12.84 -14.96
N SER A 111 8.63 12.63 -14.43
CA SER A 111 7.41 13.31 -14.87
C SER A 111 7.46 14.80 -14.53
N LYS A 112 6.91 15.64 -15.43
CA LYS A 112 6.75 17.08 -15.18
C LYS A 112 5.39 17.39 -14.53
N GLY A 113 4.45 16.46 -14.58
CA GLY A 113 3.16 16.58 -13.93
C GLY A 113 3.29 16.26 -12.46
N GLY A 114 2.51 16.88 -11.63
CA GLY A 114 2.56 16.69 -10.20
C GLY A 114 1.57 15.71 -9.66
#